data_dc225057dd95e95c633966243a558562
#
_entry.id   dc225057dd95e95c633966243a558562
#
_cell.length_a   1.000
_cell.length_b   1.000
_cell.length_c   1.000
_cell.angle_alpha   90.00
_cell.angle_beta   90.00
_cell.angle_gamma   90.00
#
_symmetry.space_group_name_H-M   'P 1'
#
loop_
_entity.id
_entity.type
_entity.pdbx_description
1 polymer ?
#
loop_
_entity_poly.entity_id
_entity_poly.type
_entity_poly.pdbx_seq_one_letter_code
_entity_poly.pdbx_strand_id
1 'polypeptide(L)'
;MIKPTQVGVFLIAAILSGGLLWGALDSAAAGDAGADAPTKLRAYLFRGFAGMIFSRGTDDLADRIEHAGFKATVNEAVMCPQIAKDAIADYRRDPALIVLIGHSMGGTCAISFAEMLEAEHIPVSLLVTTEPNRISHKVPRNVERYINIFQANSPLGGFNTETVPDFRGHVATFDLANHSEVSHMNMEKDGAIQEQVMNKILELAETPAKAESQSVPIHYVVPADAAIELWDSGRPVTARSGDSLETLAAAYHVPLWSLTQANHLPDGTPLAVGTHIVVPRHLGPLAVQTSFKPQGKTRHPRS
;
A
#
# COMPACT_ATOMS: atom_id res chain seq x y z
N MET A 1 -26.40 59.59 -30.33
CA MET A 1 -27.76 60.22 -30.41
C MET A 1 -28.78 59.20 -30.00
N ILE A 2 -29.56 59.65 -29.07
CA ILE A 2 -30.89 59.17 -28.65
C ILE A 2 -30.93 57.99 -27.68
N LYS A 3 -31.23 58.41 -26.48
CA LYS A 3 -31.74 57.77 -25.27
C LYS A 3 -33.25 57.40 -25.38
N PRO A 4 -33.91 57.05 -24.29
CA PRO A 4 -34.36 55.77 -23.79
C PRO A 4 -35.89 55.72 -23.66
N THR A 5 -36.46 54.62 -23.21
CA THR A 5 -37.74 54.68 -22.55
C THR A 5 -37.95 53.61 -21.50
N GLN A 6 -38.42 54.11 -20.42
CA GLN A 6 -38.75 53.51 -19.12
C GLN A 6 -40.16 52.87 -19.10
N VAL A 7 -40.38 52.17 -17.98
CA VAL A 7 -41.58 52.12 -17.08
C VAL A 7 -42.55 50.97 -17.30
N GLY A 8 -42.78 50.27 -16.21
CA GLY A 8 -44.01 49.50 -15.99
C GLY A 8 -43.93 48.60 -14.74
N VAL A 9 -44.09 49.24 -13.57
CA VAL A 9 -44.39 48.59 -12.29
C VAL A 9 -45.86 48.19 -12.28
N PHE A 10 -46.20 46.97 -11.90
CA PHE A 10 -47.48 46.64 -11.30
C PHE A 10 -47.29 45.64 -10.14
N LEU A 11 -47.54 46.19 -8.95
CA LEU A 11 -47.92 45.51 -7.72
C LEU A 11 -49.35 45.04 -7.79
N ILE A 12 -49.63 43.79 -7.48
CA ILE A 12 -50.94 43.39 -6.96
C ILE A 12 -50.74 42.41 -5.81
N ALA A 13 -51.16 42.83 -4.62
CA ALA A 13 -51.32 42.01 -3.43
C ALA A 13 -52.80 41.53 -3.35
N ALA A 14 -52.99 40.29 -2.93
CA ALA A 14 -54.25 39.80 -2.29
C ALA A 14 -54.02 38.43 -1.73
N ILE A 15 -53.83 38.21 -0.42
CA ILE A 15 -54.88 37.95 0.61
C ILE A 15 -55.29 36.47 0.68
N LEU A 16 -54.74 35.83 1.73
CA LEU A 16 -55.27 34.85 2.70
C LEU A 16 -56.46 33.96 2.32
N SER A 17 -56.22 32.66 2.41
CA SER A 17 -57.15 31.76 3.13
C SER A 17 -56.44 30.50 3.60
N GLY A 18 -56.62 30.20 4.89
CA GLY A 18 -56.00 29.12 5.59
C GLY A 18 -56.58 27.75 5.25
N GLY A 19 -55.75 26.78 5.38
CA GLY A 19 -56.10 25.36 5.36
C GLY A 19 -55.06 24.59 6.16
N LEU A 20 -55.34 24.33 7.43
CA LEU A 20 -54.60 23.36 8.23
C LEU A 20 -54.88 21.98 7.64
N LEU A 21 -53.88 21.38 7.02
CA LEU A 21 -53.82 19.95 6.79
C LEU A 21 -52.68 19.39 7.64
N TRP A 22 -53.05 18.69 8.68
CA TRP A 22 -52.18 17.78 9.41
C TRP A 22 -51.75 16.68 8.44
N GLY A 23 -50.58 16.82 7.86
CA GLY A 23 -49.88 15.76 7.16
C GLY A 23 -49.04 14.99 8.18
N ALA A 24 -49.34 13.73 8.33
CA ALA A 24 -48.56 12.77 9.12
C ALA A 24 -47.07 12.85 8.71
N LEU A 25 -46.19 13.07 9.70
CA LEU A 25 -44.78 12.84 9.57
C LEU A 25 -44.61 11.32 9.50
N ASP A 26 -44.54 10.78 8.28
CA ASP A 26 -43.93 9.50 8.06
C ASP A 26 -42.45 9.63 8.46
N SER A 27 -42.17 9.13 9.65
CA SER A 27 -40.82 8.84 10.11
C SER A 27 -40.29 7.77 9.17
N ALA A 28 -39.66 8.17 8.08
CA ALA A 28 -38.79 7.29 7.33
C ALA A 28 -37.72 6.84 8.31
N ALA A 29 -37.89 5.62 8.79
CA ALA A 29 -36.85 4.91 9.50
C ALA A 29 -35.58 5.03 8.66
N ALA A 30 -34.56 5.72 9.21
CA ALA A 30 -33.21 5.63 8.71
C ALA A 30 -32.88 4.14 8.70
N GLY A 31 -32.91 3.56 7.52
CA GLY A 31 -32.48 2.19 7.31
C GLY A 31 -31.10 2.06 7.92
N ASP A 32 -30.96 1.09 8.77
CA ASP A 32 -29.72 0.58 9.30
C ASP A 32 -28.71 0.54 8.15
N ALA A 33 -27.69 1.41 8.23
CA ALA A 33 -26.61 1.42 7.26
C ALA A 33 -25.97 0.03 7.39
N GLY A 34 -26.27 -0.82 6.42
CA GLY A 34 -25.90 -2.21 6.42
C GLY A 34 -24.41 -2.35 6.77
N ALA A 35 -24.11 -3.29 7.63
CA ALA A 35 -22.75 -3.74 7.88
C ALA A 35 -22.06 -3.84 6.50
N ASP A 36 -21.00 -3.05 6.29
CA ASP A 36 -20.29 -2.99 5.02
C ASP A 36 -19.98 -4.41 4.57
N ALA A 37 -20.44 -4.75 3.36
CA ALA A 37 -20.13 -6.04 2.79
C ALA A 37 -18.60 -6.21 2.80
N PRO A 38 -18.07 -7.41 3.15
CA PRO A 38 -16.64 -7.61 3.25
C PRO A 38 -15.95 -7.13 1.96
N THR A 39 -14.91 -6.32 2.12
CA THR A 39 -14.19 -5.75 1.00
C THR A 39 -13.64 -6.86 0.12
N LYS A 40 -14.05 -6.90 -1.15
CA LYS A 40 -13.54 -7.86 -2.11
C LYS A 40 -12.12 -7.50 -2.50
N LEU A 41 -11.24 -8.48 -2.54
CA LEU A 41 -9.85 -8.33 -2.96
C LEU A 41 -9.49 -9.43 -3.97
N ARG A 42 -8.74 -9.06 -5.01
CA ARG A 42 -8.15 -9.99 -5.98
C ARG A 42 -6.66 -9.73 -6.09
N ALA A 43 -5.88 -10.75 -5.80
CA ALA A 43 -4.43 -10.73 -5.92
C ALA A 43 -3.99 -11.50 -7.18
N TYR A 44 -3.16 -10.85 -7.99
CA TYR A 44 -2.53 -11.45 -9.17
C TYR A 44 -1.03 -11.52 -8.90
N LEU A 45 -0.52 -12.73 -8.79
CA LEU A 45 0.86 -12.99 -8.47
C LEU A 45 1.57 -13.53 -9.72
N PHE A 46 2.80 -13.08 -9.96
CA PHE A 46 3.57 -13.44 -11.16
C PHE A 46 4.93 -13.99 -10.78
N ARG A 47 5.21 -15.20 -11.23
CA ARG A 47 6.49 -15.87 -11.05
C ARG A 47 7.56 -15.26 -11.95
N GLY A 48 8.81 -15.41 -11.53
CA GLY A 48 9.99 -15.15 -12.36
C GLY A 48 10.19 -16.18 -13.48
N PHE A 49 11.33 -16.09 -14.15
CA PHE A 49 11.72 -17.07 -15.18
C PHE A 49 11.83 -18.48 -14.58
N ALA A 50 11.30 -19.48 -15.31
CA ALA A 50 11.22 -20.87 -14.87
C ALA A 50 10.55 -21.05 -13.48
N GLY A 51 9.50 -20.26 -13.24
CA GLY A 51 8.86 -20.04 -11.95
C GLY A 51 8.36 -21.29 -11.24
N MET A 52 7.87 -22.30 -11.96
CA MET A 52 7.43 -23.56 -11.37
C MET A 52 8.54 -24.33 -10.60
N ILE A 53 9.80 -24.05 -10.91
CA ILE A 53 10.95 -24.69 -10.25
C ILE A 53 11.53 -23.80 -9.15
N PHE A 54 11.62 -22.48 -9.38
CA PHE A 54 12.41 -21.57 -8.55
C PHE A 54 11.58 -20.55 -7.76
N SER A 55 10.35 -20.22 -8.14
CA SER A 55 9.52 -19.18 -7.50
C SER A 55 8.33 -19.75 -6.70
N ARG A 56 8.58 -20.76 -5.86
CA ARG A 56 7.51 -21.39 -5.06
C ARG A 56 7.00 -20.50 -3.94
N GLY A 57 7.77 -19.53 -3.48
CA GLY A 57 7.32 -18.56 -2.49
C GLY A 57 6.12 -17.73 -2.96
N THR A 58 6.00 -17.53 -4.27
CA THR A 58 4.81 -16.89 -4.86
C THR A 58 3.55 -17.75 -4.68
N ASP A 59 3.67 -19.09 -4.78
CA ASP A 59 2.57 -20.01 -4.52
C ASP A 59 2.17 -20.01 -3.05
N ASP A 60 3.16 -20.09 -2.15
CA ASP A 60 2.94 -20.09 -0.71
C ASP A 60 2.20 -18.80 -0.25
N LEU A 61 2.55 -17.64 -0.84
CA LEU A 61 1.86 -16.39 -0.55
C LEU A 61 0.44 -16.38 -1.09
N ALA A 62 0.21 -16.90 -2.30
CA ALA A 62 -1.14 -17.00 -2.87
C ALA A 62 -2.03 -17.90 -2.02
N ASP A 63 -1.54 -19.07 -1.59
CA ASP A 63 -2.24 -19.97 -0.69
C ASP A 63 -2.64 -19.28 0.63
N ARG A 64 -1.76 -18.46 1.19
CA ARG A 64 -2.05 -17.66 2.40
C ARG A 64 -3.16 -16.64 2.17
N ILE A 65 -3.15 -15.95 1.01
CA ILE A 65 -4.19 -14.99 0.63
C ILE A 65 -5.54 -15.70 0.46
N GLU A 66 -5.56 -16.89 -0.16
CA GLU A 66 -6.78 -17.69 -0.33
C GLU A 66 -7.32 -18.21 1.01
N HIS A 67 -6.44 -18.66 1.91
CA HIS A 67 -6.83 -19.08 3.27
C HIS A 67 -7.43 -17.92 4.10
N ALA A 68 -7.05 -16.68 3.80
CA ALA A 68 -7.64 -15.49 4.39
C ALA A 68 -9.00 -15.11 3.77
N GLY A 69 -9.50 -15.86 2.78
CA GLY A 69 -10.81 -15.68 2.17
C GLY A 69 -10.82 -14.77 0.94
N PHE A 70 -9.65 -14.39 0.39
CA PHE A 70 -9.55 -13.56 -0.81
C PHE A 70 -9.23 -14.42 -2.05
N LYS A 71 -9.45 -13.86 -3.23
CA LYS A 71 -9.07 -14.53 -4.47
C LYS A 71 -7.61 -14.23 -4.80
N ALA A 72 -6.81 -15.28 -5.02
CA ALA A 72 -5.46 -15.16 -5.51
C ALA A 72 -5.24 -16.05 -6.73
N THR A 73 -4.40 -15.61 -7.66
CA THR A 73 -3.97 -16.41 -8.81
C THR A 73 -2.48 -16.25 -9.03
N VAL A 74 -1.81 -17.35 -9.28
CA VAL A 74 -0.38 -17.38 -9.61
C VAL A 74 -0.21 -17.67 -11.10
N ASN A 75 0.51 -16.81 -11.79
CA ASN A 75 0.63 -16.84 -13.23
C ASN A 75 2.11 -16.77 -13.66
N GLU A 76 2.42 -17.31 -14.82
CA GLU A 76 3.71 -17.09 -15.48
C GLU A 76 3.76 -15.69 -16.09
N ALA A 77 4.92 -15.02 -16.04
CA ALA A 77 5.08 -13.65 -16.53
C ALA A 77 4.67 -13.48 -18.02
N VAL A 78 4.84 -14.50 -18.84
CA VAL A 78 4.47 -14.48 -20.26
C VAL A 78 2.96 -14.35 -20.49
N MET A 79 2.15 -14.72 -19.49
CA MET A 79 0.68 -14.63 -19.56
C MET A 79 0.15 -13.25 -19.20
N CYS A 80 1.01 -12.32 -18.82
CA CYS A 80 0.67 -10.99 -18.30
C CYS A 80 -0.40 -10.25 -19.13
N PRO A 81 -0.29 -10.11 -20.47
CA PRO A 81 -1.29 -9.38 -21.25
C PRO A 81 -2.68 -10.05 -21.25
N GLN A 82 -2.72 -11.39 -21.22
CA GLN A 82 -3.99 -12.11 -21.20
C GLN A 82 -4.66 -11.96 -19.83
N ILE A 83 -3.91 -12.18 -18.75
CA ILE A 83 -4.43 -12.07 -17.38
C ILE A 83 -4.91 -10.64 -17.09
N ALA A 84 -4.22 -9.61 -17.61
CA ALA A 84 -4.66 -8.23 -17.46
C ALA A 84 -6.02 -7.97 -18.15
N LYS A 85 -6.23 -8.50 -19.36
CA LYS A 85 -7.52 -8.39 -20.05
C LYS A 85 -8.65 -9.05 -19.27
N ASP A 86 -8.39 -10.24 -18.74
CA ASP A 86 -9.37 -10.97 -17.93
C ASP A 86 -9.69 -10.21 -16.64
N ALA A 87 -8.66 -9.66 -15.98
CA ALA A 87 -8.82 -8.84 -14.78
C ALA A 87 -9.64 -7.57 -15.03
N ILE A 88 -9.43 -6.89 -16.16
CA ILE A 88 -10.21 -5.72 -16.58
C ILE A 88 -11.69 -6.10 -16.75
N ALA A 89 -11.97 -7.22 -17.44
CA ALA A 89 -13.32 -7.71 -17.63
C ALA A 89 -13.98 -8.08 -16.29
N ASP A 90 -13.24 -8.71 -15.40
CA ASP A 90 -13.70 -9.07 -14.06
C ASP A 90 -13.98 -7.85 -13.19
N TYR A 91 -13.09 -6.86 -13.21
CA TYR A 91 -13.25 -5.62 -12.45
C TYR A 91 -14.51 -4.84 -12.91
N ARG A 92 -14.73 -4.74 -14.21
CA ARG A 92 -15.92 -4.06 -14.77
C ARG A 92 -17.23 -4.73 -14.37
N ARG A 93 -17.22 -6.04 -14.19
CA ARG A 93 -18.37 -6.82 -13.78
C ARG A 93 -18.60 -6.82 -12.27
N ASP A 94 -17.54 -6.87 -11.49
CA ASP A 94 -17.55 -6.97 -10.04
C ASP A 94 -16.28 -6.31 -9.47
N PRO A 95 -16.32 -4.98 -9.18
CA PRO A 95 -15.18 -4.25 -8.66
C PRO A 95 -14.61 -4.85 -7.36
N ALA A 96 -13.29 -4.84 -7.23
CA ALA A 96 -12.56 -5.33 -6.07
C ALA A 96 -11.24 -4.57 -5.91
N LEU A 97 -10.64 -4.55 -4.72
CA LEU A 97 -9.27 -4.10 -4.55
C LEU A 97 -8.33 -4.99 -5.38
N ILE A 98 -7.42 -4.40 -6.11
CA ILE A 98 -6.45 -5.13 -6.91
C ILE A 98 -5.07 -5.07 -6.25
N VAL A 99 -4.50 -6.25 -6.02
CA VAL A 99 -3.14 -6.44 -5.52
C VAL A 99 -2.32 -7.14 -6.60
N LEU A 100 -1.18 -6.57 -6.93
CA LEU A 100 -0.22 -7.12 -7.88
C LEU A 100 1.08 -7.45 -7.17
N ILE A 101 1.58 -8.66 -7.34
CA ILE A 101 2.84 -9.10 -6.73
C ILE A 101 3.66 -9.80 -7.80
N GLY A 102 4.95 -9.46 -7.90
CA GLY A 102 5.79 -10.09 -8.90
C GLY A 102 7.25 -10.20 -8.51
N HIS A 103 7.86 -11.35 -8.85
CA HIS A 103 9.28 -11.61 -8.67
C HIS A 103 10.00 -11.61 -10.01
N SER A 104 11.15 -10.95 -10.12
CA SER A 104 12.01 -10.96 -11.31
C SER A 104 11.24 -10.53 -12.57
N MET A 105 11.15 -11.36 -13.60
CA MET A 105 10.30 -11.11 -14.78
C MET A 105 8.82 -10.93 -14.40
N GLY A 106 8.35 -11.59 -13.36
CA GLY A 106 7.01 -11.39 -12.81
C GLY A 106 6.83 -9.98 -12.22
N GLY A 107 7.87 -9.39 -11.64
CA GLY A 107 7.87 -7.99 -11.19
C GLY A 107 7.70 -7.02 -12.36
N THR A 108 8.43 -7.24 -13.46
CA THR A 108 8.26 -6.47 -14.71
C THR A 108 6.84 -6.61 -15.27
N CYS A 109 6.31 -7.84 -15.28
CA CYS A 109 4.94 -8.10 -15.68
C CYS A 109 3.93 -7.35 -14.79
N ALA A 110 4.08 -7.39 -13.46
CA ALA A 110 3.17 -6.72 -12.53
C ALA A 110 3.10 -5.20 -12.78
N ILE A 111 4.22 -4.56 -13.13
CA ILE A 111 4.26 -3.15 -13.52
C ILE A 111 3.53 -2.93 -14.84
N SER A 112 3.80 -3.74 -15.87
CA SER A 112 3.10 -3.65 -17.17
C SER A 112 1.61 -3.96 -17.03
N PHE A 113 1.24 -4.83 -16.11
CA PHE A 113 -0.17 -5.09 -15.77
C PHE A 113 -0.84 -3.84 -15.19
N ALA A 114 -0.17 -3.15 -14.25
CA ALA A 114 -0.67 -1.90 -13.69
C ALA A 114 -0.86 -0.83 -14.78
N GLU A 115 0.05 -0.72 -15.76
CA GLU A 115 -0.11 0.19 -16.91
C GLU A 115 -1.34 -0.16 -17.77
N MET A 116 -1.58 -1.45 -18.00
CA MET A 116 -2.78 -1.89 -18.74
C MET A 116 -4.07 -1.55 -17.99
N LEU A 117 -4.06 -1.66 -16.66
CA LEU A 117 -5.17 -1.21 -15.81
C LEU A 117 -5.31 0.32 -15.78
N GLU A 118 -4.21 1.07 -15.84
CA GLU A 118 -4.25 2.54 -15.91
C GLU A 118 -4.97 3.02 -17.17
N ALA A 119 -4.71 2.38 -18.31
CA ALA A 119 -5.38 2.71 -19.58
C ALA A 119 -6.90 2.55 -19.50
N GLU A 120 -7.41 1.74 -18.56
CA GLU A 120 -8.81 1.50 -18.29
C GLU A 120 -9.33 2.20 -17.03
N HIS A 121 -8.52 3.10 -16.45
CA HIS A 121 -8.81 3.84 -15.21
C HIS A 121 -9.12 2.96 -14.01
N ILE A 122 -8.53 1.77 -13.94
CA ILE A 122 -8.70 0.83 -12.83
C ILE A 122 -7.55 1.04 -11.82
N PRO A 123 -7.85 1.30 -10.55
CA PRO A 123 -6.83 1.48 -9.52
C PRO A 123 -6.19 0.15 -9.12
N VAL A 124 -4.93 0.22 -8.69
CA VAL A 124 -4.17 -0.87 -8.08
C VAL A 124 -3.86 -0.48 -6.64
N SER A 125 -4.45 -1.17 -5.68
CA SER A 125 -4.34 -0.81 -4.27
C SER A 125 -2.96 -1.12 -3.67
N LEU A 126 -2.30 -2.16 -4.19
CA LEU A 126 -0.94 -2.53 -3.78
C LEU A 126 -0.19 -3.18 -4.96
N LEU A 127 1.00 -2.70 -5.22
CA LEU A 127 1.98 -3.32 -6.12
C LEU A 127 3.24 -3.64 -5.33
N VAL A 128 3.61 -4.92 -5.26
CA VAL A 128 4.86 -5.37 -4.65
C VAL A 128 5.73 -6.02 -5.71
N THR A 129 6.97 -5.56 -5.82
CA THR A 129 7.96 -6.19 -6.69
C THR A 129 9.16 -6.65 -5.89
N THR A 130 9.62 -7.87 -6.15
CA THR A 130 10.88 -8.39 -5.64
C THR A 130 11.84 -8.64 -6.80
N GLU A 131 13.00 -8.02 -6.76
CA GLU A 131 14.04 -8.17 -7.80
C GLU A 131 13.54 -7.90 -9.25
N PRO A 132 12.76 -6.83 -9.53
CA PRO A 132 12.30 -6.56 -10.89
C PRO A 132 13.46 -6.35 -11.85
N ASN A 133 13.27 -6.69 -13.14
CA ASN A 133 14.31 -6.54 -14.14
C ASN A 133 14.60 -5.07 -14.46
N ARG A 134 15.83 -4.77 -14.87
CA ARG A 134 16.30 -3.43 -15.26
C ARG A 134 15.52 -2.81 -16.44
N ILE A 135 14.81 -3.63 -17.21
CA ILE A 135 13.98 -3.20 -18.35
C ILE A 135 12.52 -2.89 -17.93
N SER A 136 12.20 -2.94 -16.65
CA SER A 136 10.86 -2.60 -16.17
C SER A 136 10.52 -1.16 -16.50
N HIS A 137 9.27 -0.92 -16.85
CA HIS A 137 8.74 0.42 -17.05
C HIS A 137 8.64 1.16 -15.71
N LYS A 138 8.33 2.46 -15.76
CA LYS A 138 8.03 3.23 -14.55
C LYS A 138 6.67 2.84 -14.01
N VAL A 139 6.55 2.82 -12.69
CA VAL A 139 5.28 2.51 -12.03
C VAL A 139 4.22 3.57 -12.35
N PRO A 140 3.06 3.20 -12.88
CA PRO A 140 2.03 4.12 -13.35
C PRO A 140 1.25 4.76 -12.18
N ARG A 141 0.51 5.83 -12.49
CA ARG A 141 -0.17 6.68 -11.47
C ARG A 141 -1.40 6.06 -10.83
N ASN A 142 -1.96 5.01 -11.42
CA ASN A 142 -3.11 4.29 -10.86
C ASN A 142 -2.73 3.38 -9.68
N VAL A 143 -1.45 3.24 -9.36
CA VAL A 143 -0.96 2.48 -8.20
C VAL A 143 -1.03 3.36 -6.95
N GLU A 144 -1.81 2.91 -5.96
CA GLU A 144 -1.95 3.61 -4.68
C GLU A 144 -0.77 3.39 -3.76
N ARG A 145 -0.19 2.16 -3.77
CA ARG A 145 0.98 1.80 -2.97
C ARG A 145 1.94 0.94 -3.76
N TYR A 146 3.19 1.34 -3.79
CA TYR A 146 4.27 0.61 -4.44
C TYR A 146 5.38 0.28 -3.45
N ILE A 147 5.72 -1.01 -3.36
CA ILE A 147 6.82 -1.52 -2.55
C ILE A 147 7.76 -2.29 -3.47
N ASN A 148 9.02 -1.87 -3.49
CA ASN A 148 10.07 -2.54 -4.25
C ASN A 148 11.16 -3.05 -3.33
N ILE A 149 11.46 -4.33 -3.41
CA ILE A 149 12.49 -5.00 -2.62
C ILE A 149 13.51 -5.57 -3.60
N PHE A 150 14.77 -5.20 -3.47
CA PHE A 150 15.80 -5.58 -4.42
C PHE A 150 17.19 -5.61 -3.79
N GLN A 151 18.18 -6.14 -4.51
CA GLN A 151 19.60 -6.05 -4.19
C GLN A 151 20.31 -5.34 -5.33
N ALA A 152 20.85 -4.14 -5.08
CA ALA A 152 21.55 -3.35 -6.10
C ALA A 152 22.81 -4.06 -6.64
N ASN A 153 23.39 -4.96 -5.86
CA ASN A 153 24.56 -5.79 -6.21
C ASN A 153 24.20 -7.16 -6.81
N SER A 154 22.91 -7.47 -7.03
CA SER A 154 22.49 -8.74 -7.62
C SER A 154 22.95 -8.85 -9.09
N PRO A 155 23.63 -9.94 -9.49
CA PRO A 155 24.03 -10.15 -10.89
C PRO A 155 22.86 -10.51 -11.80
N LEU A 156 21.73 -10.99 -11.27
CA LEU A 156 20.57 -11.48 -12.03
C LEU A 156 19.45 -10.45 -12.19
N GLY A 157 19.49 -9.37 -11.47
CA GLY A 157 18.45 -8.38 -11.46
C GLY A 157 18.66 -7.41 -10.32
N GLY A 158 17.59 -6.95 -9.72
CA GLY A 158 17.68 -6.03 -8.62
C GLY A 158 17.82 -4.58 -9.09
N PHE A 159 16.70 -3.93 -9.22
CA PHE A 159 16.65 -2.57 -9.72
C PHE A 159 15.67 -1.72 -8.91
N ASN A 160 16.13 -0.51 -8.57
CA ASN A 160 15.24 0.48 -8.00
C ASN A 160 14.34 1.06 -9.11
N THR A 161 13.15 0.46 -9.25
CA THR A 161 12.21 0.91 -10.28
C THR A 161 11.60 2.25 -9.88
N GLU A 162 11.66 3.20 -10.79
CA GLU A 162 11.10 4.54 -10.61
C GLU A 162 9.59 4.57 -10.86
N THR A 163 8.94 5.58 -10.32
CA THR A 163 7.55 5.93 -10.65
C THR A 163 7.50 6.97 -11.77
N VAL A 164 6.33 7.15 -12.40
CA VAL A 164 6.11 8.28 -13.30
C VAL A 164 6.19 9.62 -12.55
N PRO A 165 6.57 10.75 -13.23
CA PRO A 165 6.84 12.02 -12.54
C PRO A 165 5.66 12.60 -11.75
N ASP A 166 4.43 12.31 -12.15
CA ASP A 166 3.20 12.78 -11.52
C ASP A 166 2.53 11.72 -10.62
N PHE A 167 3.29 10.74 -10.20
CA PHE A 167 2.83 9.71 -9.25
C PHE A 167 2.42 10.35 -7.91
N ARG A 168 1.31 9.89 -7.34
CA ARG A 168 0.72 10.44 -6.10
C ARG A 168 0.56 9.41 -4.98
N GLY A 169 0.81 8.14 -5.30
CA GLY A 169 0.69 7.05 -4.33
C GLY A 169 1.84 7.01 -3.31
N HIS A 170 1.80 6.01 -2.48
CA HIS A 170 2.84 5.69 -1.52
C HIS A 170 3.98 4.93 -2.20
N VAL A 171 5.22 5.24 -1.88
CA VAL A 171 6.40 4.56 -2.43
C VAL A 171 7.40 4.27 -1.34
N ALA A 172 7.80 3.01 -1.25
CA ALA A 172 8.92 2.59 -0.43
C ALA A 172 9.79 1.57 -1.20
N THR A 173 11.09 1.78 -1.19
CA THR A 173 12.03 0.87 -1.85
C THR A 173 13.13 0.44 -0.90
N PHE A 174 13.49 -0.85 -0.94
CA PHE A 174 14.40 -1.50 0.00
C PHE A 174 15.52 -2.21 -0.75
N ASP A 175 16.73 -1.66 -0.64
CA ASP A 175 17.94 -2.31 -1.13
C ASP A 175 18.51 -3.22 -0.04
N LEU A 176 18.47 -4.53 -0.28
CA LEU A 176 19.00 -5.56 0.59
C LEU A 176 20.44 -5.98 0.22
N ALA A 177 21.21 -5.13 -0.45
CA ALA A 177 22.57 -5.45 -0.88
C ALA A 177 23.51 -5.88 0.25
N ASN A 178 23.23 -5.48 1.51
CA ASN A 178 24.00 -5.85 2.69
C ASN A 178 23.50 -7.15 3.35
N HIS A 179 22.41 -7.75 2.89
CA HIS A 179 21.81 -8.96 3.43
C HIS A 179 22.23 -10.16 2.60
N SER A 180 23.33 -10.81 2.98
CA SER A 180 23.90 -11.94 2.22
C SER A 180 23.07 -13.23 2.30
N GLU A 181 22.20 -13.36 3.29
CA GLU A 181 21.24 -14.45 3.47
C GLU A 181 20.08 -14.40 2.48
N VAL A 182 19.79 -13.21 1.93
CA VAL A 182 18.80 -12.99 0.90
C VAL A 182 19.47 -12.94 -0.46
N SER A 183 18.85 -13.46 -1.49
CA SER A 183 19.34 -13.48 -2.87
C SER A 183 18.20 -13.40 -3.86
N HIS A 184 18.50 -13.15 -5.12
CA HIS A 184 17.50 -13.20 -6.21
C HIS A 184 16.66 -14.48 -6.18
N MET A 185 17.23 -15.61 -5.76
CA MET A 185 16.56 -16.92 -5.82
C MET A 185 15.71 -17.28 -4.59
N ASN A 186 15.79 -16.49 -3.51
CA ASN A 186 15.07 -16.80 -2.29
C ASN A 186 14.32 -15.61 -1.68
N MET A 187 14.46 -14.40 -2.22
CA MET A 187 13.82 -13.19 -1.68
C MET A 187 12.30 -13.33 -1.58
N GLU A 188 11.65 -13.90 -2.59
CA GLU A 188 10.21 -14.10 -2.60
C GLU A 188 9.75 -15.21 -1.62
N LYS A 189 10.70 -15.99 -1.08
CA LYS A 189 10.45 -17.05 -0.08
C LYS A 189 10.73 -16.58 1.35
N ASP A 190 11.29 -15.38 1.49
CA ASP A 190 11.61 -14.86 2.82
C ASP A 190 10.33 -14.69 3.65
N GLY A 191 10.28 -15.39 4.80
CA GLY A 191 9.10 -15.44 5.63
C GLY A 191 8.72 -14.09 6.25
N ALA A 192 9.73 -13.26 6.59
CA ALA A 192 9.48 -11.94 7.15
C ALA A 192 8.90 -10.98 6.11
N ILE A 193 9.41 -11.02 4.86
CA ILE A 193 8.89 -10.25 3.75
C ILE A 193 7.44 -10.67 3.46
N GLN A 194 7.19 -11.97 3.32
CA GLN A 194 5.84 -12.49 3.03
C GLN A 194 4.84 -12.13 4.12
N GLU A 195 5.22 -12.23 5.38
CA GLU A 195 4.34 -11.91 6.50
C GLU A 195 3.93 -10.44 6.49
N GLN A 196 4.87 -9.53 6.26
CA GLN A 196 4.60 -8.10 6.20
C GLN A 196 3.72 -7.73 5.00
N VAL A 197 3.95 -8.33 3.84
CA VAL A 197 3.08 -8.15 2.66
C VAL A 197 1.68 -8.68 2.94
N MET A 198 1.55 -9.86 3.56
CA MET A 198 0.26 -10.44 3.93
C MET A 198 -0.50 -9.55 4.90
N ASN A 199 0.17 -9.04 5.94
CA ASN A 199 -0.43 -8.13 6.91
C ASN A 199 -0.97 -6.86 6.24
N LYS A 200 -0.25 -6.32 5.23
CA LYS A 200 -0.75 -5.17 4.45
C LYS A 200 -1.98 -5.51 3.62
N ILE A 201 -2.02 -6.69 3.02
CA ILE A 201 -3.18 -7.16 2.25
C ILE A 201 -4.41 -7.25 3.16
N LEU A 202 -4.27 -7.80 4.36
CA LEU A 202 -5.34 -7.90 5.35
C LEU A 202 -5.84 -6.51 5.78
N GLU A 203 -4.92 -5.60 6.10
CA GLU A 203 -5.25 -4.22 6.47
C GLU A 203 -6.05 -3.50 5.38
N LEU A 204 -5.63 -3.62 4.11
CA LEU A 204 -6.34 -3.02 2.98
C LEU A 204 -7.77 -3.55 2.83
N ALA A 205 -7.98 -4.83 3.14
CA ALA A 205 -9.29 -5.45 3.07
C ALA A 205 -10.21 -5.05 4.23
N GLU A 206 -9.64 -4.75 5.40
CA GLU A 206 -10.41 -4.36 6.61
C GLU A 206 -10.70 -2.86 6.66
N THR A 207 -9.82 -2.05 6.08
CA THR A 207 -9.91 -0.59 6.17
C THR A 207 -10.06 0.02 4.78
N PRO A 208 -11.27 0.43 4.37
CA PRO A 208 -11.46 1.17 3.13
C PRO A 208 -10.53 2.39 3.11
N ALA A 209 -9.95 2.66 1.94
CA ALA A 209 -8.96 3.73 1.77
C ALA A 209 -9.46 5.04 2.38
N LYS A 210 -8.96 5.40 3.55
CA LYS A 210 -9.10 6.76 4.07
C LYS A 210 -8.13 7.63 3.27
N ALA A 211 -8.57 8.84 2.94
CA ALA A 211 -7.66 9.85 2.40
C ALA A 211 -6.49 10.01 3.38
N GLU A 212 -5.38 9.37 3.07
CA GLU A 212 -4.20 9.43 3.91
C GLU A 212 -3.52 10.78 3.73
N SER A 213 -2.86 11.24 4.80
CA SER A 213 -2.07 12.46 4.76
C SER A 213 -0.92 12.30 3.76
N GLN A 214 -0.39 13.43 3.29
CA GLN A 214 0.72 13.54 2.35
C GLN A 214 1.77 12.42 2.52
N SER A 215 2.05 11.68 1.45
CA SER A 215 3.09 10.66 1.41
C SER A 215 4.39 11.24 0.84
N VAL A 216 5.52 10.77 1.36
CA VAL A 216 6.85 11.09 0.85
C VAL A 216 7.50 9.77 0.41
N PRO A 217 7.97 9.65 -0.83
CA PRO A 217 8.72 8.48 -1.26
C PRO A 217 9.95 8.27 -0.37
N ILE A 218 10.22 7.02 0.00
CA ILE A 218 11.38 6.63 0.79
C ILE A 218 12.18 5.55 0.09
N HIS A 219 13.50 5.63 0.24
CA HIS A 219 14.44 4.64 -0.26
C HIS A 219 15.43 4.28 0.83
N TYR A 220 15.59 2.98 1.10
CA TYR A 220 16.47 2.48 2.12
C TYR A 220 17.50 1.51 1.59
N VAL A 221 18.73 1.65 2.05
CA VAL A 221 19.74 0.58 2.03
C VAL A 221 19.73 -0.05 3.42
N VAL A 222 19.15 -1.22 3.55
CA VAL A 222 18.94 -1.88 4.85
C VAL A 222 20.30 -2.29 5.43
N PRO A 223 20.67 -1.86 6.67
CA PRO A 223 21.92 -2.26 7.30
C PRO A 223 21.98 -3.77 7.52
N ALA A 224 23.17 -4.36 7.41
CA ALA A 224 23.37 -5.80 7.50
C ALA A 224 22.96 -6.44 8.84
N ASP A 225 22.97 -5.65 9.92
CA ASP A 225 22.57 -6.06 11.26
C ASP A 225 21.14 -5.67 11.63
N ALA A 226 20.42 -5.01 10.72
CA ALA A 226 19.03 -4.64 10.92
C ALA A 226 18.08 -5.74 10.46
N ALA A 227 16.95 -5.90 11.13
CA ALA A 227 15.87 -6.72 10.61
C ALA A 227 15.31 -6.14 9.31
N ILE A 228 14.86 -7.00 8.39
CA ILE A 228 14.16 -6.59 7.18
C ILE A 228 12.75 -6.16 7.58
N GLU A 229 12.57 -4.86 7.75
CA GLU A 229 11.30 -4.23 8.07
C GLU A 229 10.84 -3.37 6.88
N LEU A 230 9.61 -3.60 6.42
CA LEU A 230 9.03 -2.88 5.29
C LEU A 230 8.15 -1.74 5.79
N TRP A 231 8.25 -0.61 5.13
CA TRP A 231 7.39 0.55 5.36
C TRP A 231 6.57 0.87 4.11
N ASP A 232 5.48 1.60 4.29
CA ASP A 232 4.57 1.99 3.21
C ASP A 232 5.09 3.21 2.43
N SER A 233 5.54 4.24 3.17
CA SER A 233 6.09 5.49 2.65
C SER A 233 6.63 6.31 3.81
N GLY A 234 7.08 7.53 3.56
CA GLY A 234 7.34 8.53 4.59
C GLY A 234 6.15 9.47 4.81
N ARG A 235 6.08 10.04 5.99
CA ARG A 235 5.18 11.16 6.31
C ARG A 235 5.98 12.33 6.86
N PRO A 236 5.67 13.59 6.49
CA PRO A 236 6.31 14.75 7.08
C PRO A 236 5.80 14.94 8.52
N VAL A 237 6.73 15.20 9.44
CA VAL A 237 6.49 15.55 10.85
C VAL A 237 7.27 16.81 11.13
N THR A 238 6.69 17.74 11.90
CA THR A 238 7.37 18.97 12.30
C THR A 238 8.01 18.79 13.67
N ALA A 239 9.33 18.98 13.76
CA ALA A 239 10.09 18.89 15.01
C ALA A 239 9.66 19.95 16.01
N ARG A 240 9.54 19.56 17.28
CA ARG A 240 9.19 20.41 18.43
C ARG A 240 10.42 20.68 19.28
N SER A 241 10.27 21.55 20.28
CA SER A 241 11.33 21.78 21.25
C SER A 241 11.68 20.49 22.00
N GLY A 242 12.96 20.12 21.99
CA GLY A 242 13.46 18.90 22.62
C GLY A 242 13.42 17.65 21.74
N ASP A 243 12.89 17.71 20.52
CA ASP A 243 12.95 16.59 19.59
C ASP A 243 14.37 16.40 19.05
N SER A 244 14.75 15.15 18.90
CA SER A 244 15.92 14.67 18.16
C SER A 244 15.52 13.51 17.28
N LEU A 245 16.41 13.03 16.39
CA LEU A 245 16.13 11.84 15.59
C LEU A 245 15.87 10.62 16.48
N GLU A 246 16.60 10.49 17.60
CA GLU A 246 16.44 9.39 18.56
C GLU A 246 15.07 9.43 19.25
N THR A 247 14.64 10.62 19.71
CA THR A 247 13.33 10.76 20.37
C THR A 247 12.18 10.52 19.39
N LEU A 248 12.32 10.97 18.14
CA LEU A 248 11.34 10.69 17.09
C LEU A 248 11.34 9.21 16.71
N ALA A 249 12.50 8.57 16.56
CA ALA A 249 12.60 7.14 16.29
C ALA A 249 11.86 6.32 17.37
N ALA A 250 12.09 6.62 18.63
CA ALA A 250 11.41 5.98 19.75
C ALA A 250 9.90 6.26 19.76
N ALA A 251 9.48 7.51 19.52
CA ALA A 251 8.08 7.92 19.54
C ALA A 251 7.26 7.28 18.40
N TYR A 252 7.88 7.03 17.25
CA TYR A 252 7.25 6.42 16.07
C TYR A 252 7.54 4.93 15.92
N HIS A 253 8.27 4.33 16.85
CA HIS A 253 8.65 2.91 16.85
C HIS A 253 9.38 2.49 15.55
N VAL A 254 10.27 3.32 15.06
CA VAL A 254 11.08 3.04 13.88
C VAL A 254 12.57 3.05 14.27
N PRO A 255 13.43 2.25 13.59
CA PRO A 255 14.86 2.27 13.86
C PRO A 255 15.48 3.64 13.54
N LEU A 256 16.44 4.08 14.35
CA LEU A 256 17.12 5.38 14.14
C LEU A 256 17.73 5.49 12.73
N TRP A 257 18.35 4.41 12.24
CA TRP A 257 18.96 4.40 10.91
C TRP A 257 17.97 4.73 9.79
N SER A 258 16.68 4.36 9.95
CA SER A 258 15.65 4.68 8.95
C SER A 258 15.34 6.17 8.88
N LEU A 259 15.36 6.86 10.02
CA LEU A 259 15.19 8.33 10.07
C LEU A 259 16.41 9.05 9.48
N THR A 260 17.62 8.58 9.80
CA THR A 260 18.85 9.20 9.28
C THR A 260 18.93 9.09 7.77
N GLN A 261 18.58 7.92 7.20
CA GLN A 261 18.55 7.74 5.74
C GLN A 261 17.44 8.54 5.07
N ALA A 262 16.19 8.48 5.59
CA ALA A 262 15.06 9.20 4.99
C ALA A 262 15.26 10.73 4.97
N ASN A 263 16.04 11.26 5.90
CA ASN A 263 16.27 12.70 6.05
C ASN A 263 17.66 13.16 5.61
N HIS A 264 18.54 12.23 5.24
CA HIS A 264 19.94 12.52 4.92
C HIS A 264 20.67 13.26 6.05
N LEU A 265 20.33 12.93 7.29
CA LEU A 265 20.88 13.56 8.50
C LEU A 265 21.71 12.52 9.27
N PRO A 266 22.95 12.83 9.69
CA PRO A 266 23.72 11.95 10.55
C PRO A 266 23.11 11.85 11.95
N ASP A 267 23.44 10.75 12.66
CA ASP A 267 23.06 10.56 14.06
C ASP A 267 23.51 11.74 14.93
N GLY A 268 22.72 12.08 15.94
CA GLY A 268 23.03 13.19 16.85
C GLY A 268 22.84 14.59 16.25
N THR A 269 22.27 14.70 15.02
CA THR A 269 21.97 16.02 14.43
C THR A 269 20.92 16.74 15.27
N PRO A 270 21.22 17.95 15.80
CA PRO A 270 20.24 18.76 16.50
C PRO A 270 19.10 19.19 15.57
N LEU A 271 17.86 19.01 16.02
CA LEU A 271 16.70 19.45 15.25
C LEU A 271 16.22 20.82 15.75
N ALA A 272 16.21 21.83 14.88
CA ALA A 272 15.57 23.11 15.18
C ALA A 272 14.04 22.94 15.21
N VAL A 273 13.38 23.69 16.10
CA VAL A 273 11.91 23.75 16.13
C VAL A 273 11.37 24.19 14.77
N GLY A 274 10.40 23.46 14.25
CA GLY A 274 9.84 23.71 12.91
C GLY A 274 10.52 22.96 11.77
N THR A 275 11.62 22.23 12.02
CA THR A 275 12.24 21.36 10.99
C THR A 275 11.27 20.28 10.55
N HIS A 276 11.11 20.08 9.24
CA HIS A 276 10.34 18.99 8.69
C HIS A 276 11.20 17.73 8.62
N ILE A 277 10.74 16.68 9.28
CA ILE A 277 11.39 15.36 9.31
C ILE A 277 10.46 14.34 8.65
N VAL A 278 11.01 13.56 7.73
CA VAL A 278 10.31 12.42 7.11
C VAL A 278 10.42 11.22 8.04
N VAL A 279 9.28 10.72 8.50
CA VAL A 279 9.18 9.54 9.37
C VAL A 279 8.57 8.39 8.57
N PRO A 280 9.18 7.19 8.55
CA PRO A 280 8.59 6.01 7.92
C PRO A 280 7.19 5.71 8.46
N ARG A 281 6.29 5.26 7.60
CA ARG A 281 4.99 4.68 7.98
C ARG A 281 5.14 3.18 8.03
N HIS A 282 4.70 2.57 9.10
CA HIS A 282 4.61 1.11 9.15
C HIS A 282 3.74 0.59 8.02
N LEU A 283 4.13 -0.53 7.43
CA LEU A 283 3.39 -1.15 6.34
C LEU A 283 2.04 -1.70 6.81
N GLY A 284 1.98 -2.19 8.02
CA GLY A 284 0.78 -2.69 8.67
C GLY A 284 0.68 -2.18 10.12
N PRO A 285 -0.38 -2.54 10.86
CA PRO A 285 -0.49 -2.20 12.27
C PRO A 285 0.70 -2.77 13.04
N LEU A 286 1.27 -1.97 13.93
CA LEU A 286 2.31 -2.44 14.85
C LEU A 286 1.77 -3.65 15.60
N ALA A 287 2.44 -4.81 15.47
CA ALA A 287 2.11 -5.97 16.27
C ALA A 287 2.17 -5.57 17.74
N VAL A 288 1.04 -5.63 18.43
CA VAL A 288 1.03 -5.51 19.88
C VAL A 288 1.90 -6.66 20.38
N GLN A 289 3.08 -6.34 20.91
CA GLN A 289 3.95 -7.34 21.55
C GLN A 289 3.19 -7.93 22.73
N THR A 290 2.38 -8.95 22.46
CA THR A 290 1.93 -9.85 23.50
C THR A 290 3.18 -10.60 23.98
N SER A 291 3.70 -10.17 25.12
CA SER A 291 4.79 -10.84 25.81
C SER A 291 4.44 -12.32 25.95
N PHE A 292 5.06 -13.15 25.12
CA PHE A 292 4.97 -14.59 25.20
C PHE A 292 5.63 -15.02 26.52
N LYS A 293 4.80 -15.27 27.53
CA LYS A 293 5.24 -15.84 28.79
C LYS A 293 5.54 -17.32 28.48
N PRO A 294 6.78 -17.79 28.56
CA PRO A 294 7.08 -19.18 28.25
C PRO A 294 6.33 -20.05 29.27
N GLN A 295 5.43 -20.89 28.79
CA GLN A 295 4.81 -21.92 29.61
C GLN A 295 5.91 -22.88 30.10
N GLY A 296 6.15 -22.87 31.42
CA GLY A 296 7.07 -23.77 32.07
C GLY A 296 6.63 -25.22 31.83
N LYS A 297 7.58 -26.01 31.27
CA LYS A 297 7.43 -27.47 31.18
C LYS A 297 7.27 -28.05 32.58
N THR A 298 6.05 -28.44 32.91
CA THR A 298 5.79 -29.31 34.06
C THR A 298 6.45 -30.67 33.81
N ARG A 299 7.51 -30.94 34.55
CA ARG A 299 8.10 -32.28 34.61
C ARG A 299 7.12 -33.17 35.37
N HIS A 300 6.55 -34.16 34.71
CA HIS A 300 5.94 -35.30 35.40
C HIS A 300 7.04 -36.15 36.04
N PRO A 301 6.90 -36.53 37.35
CA PRO A 301 7.77 -37.50 37.95
C PRO A 301 7.41 -38.89 37.41
N ARG A 302 8.44 -39.66 36.99
CA ARG A 302 8.29 -41.08 36.70
C ARG A 302 8.24 -41.81 38.04
N SER A 303 7.20 -42.55 38.25
CA SER A 303 7.10 -43.65 39.19
C SER A 303 7.45 -44.96 38.49
#